data_0a62feb25445d3bad05931cde7314a29
#
_entry.id   0a62feb25445d3bad05931cde7314a29
#
_cell.length_a   1.000
_cell.length_b   1.000
_cell.length_c   1.000
_cell.angle_alpha   90.00
_cell.angle_beta   90.00
_cell.angle_gamma   90.00
#
_symmetry.space_group_name_H-M   'P 1'
#
loop_
_entity.id
_entity.type
_entity.pdbx_description
1 polymer ?
#
loop_
_entity_poly.entity_id
_entity_poly.type
_entity_poly.pdbx_seq_one_letter_code
_entity_poly.pdbx_strand_id
1 'polypeptide(L)'
;NDDVPELLKELSGGKFVRVKGVATIDKFDSELTIGSIVGIKKCADFTTVRMDTSVEKRIELHCHTKMSDMDGVSDVKDIVKRAMKWGHKAIAITDHGDVQAFPDANHTVPSDSDFKVIYGVEAYLVDDLKGMVTDSQNQDLDADYVVFDLETTGFSPSTNRILEIRAGKVQNGKLVDKFSTFVNPQVPIPFRIEQLTSINDSMVIDAPVIADILPEFMKFCEGCVMVAHNADFDMSFIKKNCQRLDIPCKPTIVDTVALARVLLPNLNRFKLDTVAKALGVSLENHHRAVDDAGCTAEIFVKFIEMLRDRGMSTLDEVNAMGTSSVQNVQKMPTYHAIILATCDQGRTNLYKLISLAHIKYYHRRPRIPKSEFIRYRDGLLIGSACEAGELYRAILNGRPEEEISRLVNFYDYLEIQPLGNNAFLVRDEDSPVASNDDLIEINKKIVRLGEQFHKPLVATWAGHG
;
A
#
# COMPACT_ATOMS: atom_id res chain seq x y z
N ASN A 1 -53.99 34.98 -18.94
CA ASN A 1 -53.92 34.30 -17.66
C ASN A 1 -54.83 33.09 -17.53
N ASP A 2 -55.68 32.83 -18.54
CA ASP A 2 -56.65 31.73 -18.52
C ASP A 2 -56.00 30.36 -18.80
N ASP A 3 -54.76 30.33 -19.32
CA ASP A 3 -54.02 29.13 -19.66
C ASP A 3 -53.20 28.54 -18.51
N VAL A 4 -53.12 29.22 -17.35
CA VAL A 4 -52.28 28.76 -16.20
C VAL A 4 -52.75 27.42 -15.63
N PRO A 5 -54.06 27.13 -15.46
CA PRO A 5 -54.49 25.82 -14.97
C PRO A 5 -54.19 24.67 -15.91
N GLU A 6 -54.23 24.87 -17.22
CA GLU A 6 -53.85 23.89 -18.22
C GLU A 6 -52.33 23.68 -18.23
N LEU A 7 -51.58 24.78 -18.16
CA LEU A 7 -50.13 24.75 -18.10
C LEU A 7 -49.66 23.97 -16.85
N LEU A 8 -50.26 24.20 -15.69
CA LEU A 8 -49.94 23.49 -14.46
C LEU A 8 -50.19 21.97 -14.55
N LYS A 9 -51.25 21.57 -15.26
CA LYS A 9 -51.51 20.14 -15.53
C LYS A 9 -50.45 19.55 -16.44
N GLU A 10 -49.92 20.32 -17.37
CA GLU A 10 -48.86 19.89 -18.28
C GLU A 10 -47.47 19.88 -17.64
N LEU A 11 -47.22 20.62 -16.56
CA LEU A 11 -45.96 20.72 -15.83
C LEU A 11 -45.84 19.71 -14.70
N SER A 12 -46.51 18.57 -14.78
CA SER A 12 -46.28 17.47 -13.82
C SER A 12 -44.86 16.95 -13.86
N GLY A 13 -44.34 16.45 -12.72
CA GLY A 13 -42.99 15.92 -12.62
C GLY A 13 -42.63 14.91 -13.71
N GLY A 14 -41.39 14.90 -14.14
CA GLY A 14 -40.84 14.02 -15.19
C GLY A 14 -41.00 14.54 -16.63
N LYS A 15 -41.45 15.80 -16.83
CA LYS A 15 -41.51 16.43 -18.16
C LYS A 15 -40.35 17.42 -18.37
N PHE A 16 -39.89 17.49 -19.61
CA PHE A 16 -38.85 18.43 -20.02
C PHE A 16 -39.50 19.72 -20.56
N VAL A 17 -39.06 20.83 -20.02
CA VAL A 17 -39.56 22.16 -20.40
C VAL A 17 -38.42 23.13 -20.63
N ARG A 18 -38.61 24.05 -21.56
CA ARG A 18 -37.73 25.19 -21.76
C ARG A 18 -38.39 26.41 -21.16
N VAL A 19 -37.74 27.06 -20.21
CA VAL A 19 -38.20 28.23 -19.52
C VAL A 19 -37.42 29.45 -20.02
N LYS A 20 -38.15 30.53 -20.33
CA LYS A 20 -37.56 31.84 -20.62
C LYS A 20 -37.91 32.78 -19.47
N GLY A 21 -36.88 33.32 -18.83
CA GLY A 21 -37.02 34.22 -17.68
C GLY A 21 -35.71 34.92 -17.38
N VAL A 22 -35.63 35.63 -16.27
CA VAL A 22 -34.42 36.31 -15.80
C VAL A 22 -33.79 35.46 -14.70
N ALA A 23 -32.50 35.11 -14.85
CA ALA A 23 -31.77 34.44 -13.78
C ALA A 23 -31.49 35.43 -12.63
N THR A 24 -31.92 35.10 -11.44
CA THR A 24 -31.77 35.91 -10.22
C THR A 24 -31.32 35.02 -9.07
N ILE A 25 -30.69 35.63 -8.09
CA ILE A 25 -30.40 34.94 -6.81
C ILE A 25 -31.63 35.13 -5.91
N ASP A 26 -32.21 34.04 -5.46
CA ASP A 26 -33.30 34.08 -4.48
C ASP A 26 -32.80 34.69 -3.16
N LYS A 27 -33.65 35.54 -2.56
CA LYS A 27 -33.29 36.27 -1.34
C LYS A 27 -33.43 35.42 -0.06
N PHE A 28 -34.11 34.29 -0.13
CA PHE A 28 -34.36 33.41 1.02
C PHE A 28 -33.32 32.32 1.19
N ASP A 29 -32.97 31.64 0.09
CA ASP A 29 -32.01 30.50 0.11
C ASP A 29 -30.70 30.82 -0.54
N SER A 30 -30.55 32.01 -1.16
CA SER A 30 -29.37 32.44 -1.90
C SER A 30 -29.00 31.54 -3.11
N GLU A 31 -29.96 30.78 -3.60
CA GLU A 31 -29.78 29.93 -4.78
C GLU A 31 -30.10 30.69 -6.09
N LEU A 32 -29.43 30.21 -7.17
CA LEU A 32 -29.71 30.74 -8.50
C LEU A 32 -31.08 30.23 -8.99
N THR A 33 -32.03 31.11 -9.16
CA THR A 33 -33.39 30.79 -9.62
C THR A 33 -33.79 31.56 -10.88
N ILE A 34 -34.90 31.19 -11.49
CA ILE A 34 -35.47 31.88 -12.63
C ILE A 34 -36.67 32.71 -12.16
N GLY A 35 -36.43 34.02 -12.05
CA GLY A 35 -37.50 34.98 -11.80
C GLY A 35 -38.09 35.53 -13.11
N SER A 36 -39.22 36.25 -12.98
CA SER A 36 -39.88 36.93 -14.10
C SER A 36 -40.05 36.03 -15.34
N ILE A 37 -40.66 34.87 -15.14
CA ILE A 37 -40.86 33.89 -16.22
C ILE A 37 -41.82 34.52 -17.27
N VAL A 38 -41.33 34.61 -18.53
CA VAL A 38 -42.08 35.14 -19.67
C VAL A 38 -42.59 34.06 -20.63
N GLY A 39 -42.15 32.83 -20.47
CA GLY A 39 -42.62 31.71 -21.28
C GLY A 39 -42.12 30.37 -20.82
N ILE A 40 -42.94 29.35 -20.96
CA ILE A 40 -42.62 27.96 -20.74
C ILE A 40 -43.07 27.15 -21.94
N LYS A 41 -42.23 26.30 -22.49
CA LYS A 41 -42.55 25.45 -23.62
C LYS A 41 -42.06 24.02 -23.35
N LYS A 42 -42.89 23.03 -23.64
CA LYS A 42 -42.47 21.62 -23.67
C LYS A 42 -41.31 21.43 -24.66
N CYS A 43 -40.36 20.65 -24.31
CA CYS A 43 -39.29 20.22 -25.20
C CYS A 43 -39.11 18.69 -25.12
N ALA A 44 -38.39 18.15 -26.08
CA ALA A 44 -37.99 16.75 -26.05
C ALA A 44 -37.03 16.48 -24.87
N ASP A 45 -37.02 15.27 -24.39
CA ASP A 45 -36.04 14.81 -23.43
C ASP A 45 -34.61 14.99 -24.04
N PHE A 46 -33.81 15.78 -23.37
CA PHE A 46 -32.40 16.01 -23.74
C PHE A 46 -31.41 15.36 -22.79
N THR A 47 -31.89 14.52 -21.88
CA THR A 47 -31.00 13.76 -21.03
C THR A 47 -30.18 12.76 -21.85
N THR A 48 -28.87 12.86 -21.71
CA THR A 48 -27.99 11.86 -22.28
C THR A 48 -27.75 10.78 -21.24
N VAL A 49 -28.23 9.59 -21.51
CA VAL A 49 -27.94 8.42 -20.66
C VAL A 49 -26.61 7.86 -21.12
N ARG A 50 -25.61 7.87 -20.23
CA ARG A 50 -24.36 7.18 -20.49
C ARG A 50 -24.62 5.69 -20.66
N MET A 51 -24.11 5.13 -21.74
CA MET A 51 -24.19 3.71 -22.04
C MET A 51 -22.78 3.17 -22.31
N ASP A 52 -22.51 1.96 -21.89
CA ASP A 52 -21.35 1.24 -22.36
C ASP A 52 -21.63 0.76 -23.79
N THR A 53 -20.91 1.33 -24.77
CA THR A 53 -21.03 1.01 -26.19
C THR A 53 -19.97 0.06 -26.68
N SER A 54 -19.09 -0.46 -25.81
CA SER A 54 -18.06 -1.44 -26.16
C SER A 54 -18.71 -2.72 -26.70
N VAL A 55 -18.09 -3.32 -27.73
CA VAL A 55 -18.54 -4.58 -28.33
C VAL A 55 -18.39 -5.70 -27.32
N GLU A 56 -17.25 -5.77 -26.67
CA GLU A 56 -16.95 -6.71 -25.61
C GLU A 56 -17.12 -6.02 -24.24
N LYS A 57 -17.99 -6.58 -23.41
CA LYS A 57 -18.29 -6.04 -22.08
C LYS A 57 -17.29 -6.54 -21.05
N ARG A 58 -16.67 -5.62 -20.34
CA ARG A 58 -15.80 -5.90 -19.21
C ARG A 58 -16.63 -6.23 -17.96
N ILE A 59 -16.17 -7.15 -17.14
CA ILE A 59 -16.70 -7.36 -15.78
C ILE A 59 -15.90 -6.51 -14.82
N GLU A 60 -16.56 -5.63 -14.06
CA GLU A 60 -15.92 -4.85 -13.01
C GLU A 60 -15.70 -5.73 -11.78
N LEU A 61 -14.44 -5.84 -11.33
CA LEU A 61 -14.05 -6.65 -10.19
C LEU A 61 -13.62 -5.82 -8.97
N HIS A 62 -13.69 -4.49 -9.08
CA HIS A 62 -13.29 -3.56 -8.00
C HIS A 62 -14.27 -2.38 -7.97
N CYS A 63 -15.34 -2.49 -7.20
CA CYS A 63 -16.43 -1.51 -7.18
C CYS A 63 -16.90 -1.25 -5.74
N HIS A 64 -17.05 0.04 -5.42
CA HIS A 64 -17.48 0.53 -4.12
C HIS A 64 -18.90 1.05 -4.16
N THR A 65 -19.67 0.75 -3.12
CA THR A 65 -21.01 1.29 -2.89
C THR A 65 -20.98 2.35 -1.79
N LYS A 66 -22.11 2.99 -1.52
CA LYS A 66 -22.25 3.91 -0.38
C LYS A 66 -22.04 3.25 0.99
N MET A 67 -21.92 1.92 1.06
CA MET A 67 -21.58 1.18 2.28
C MET A 67 -20.07 1.16 2.51
N SER A 68 -19.28 1.45 1.49
CA SER A 68 -17.82 1.59 1.62
C SER A 68 -17.47 2.81 2.46
N ASP A 69 -16.70 2.62 3.52
CA ASP A 69 -16.43 3.65 4.53
C ASP A 69 -15.75 4.88 3.92
N MET A 70 -16.43 6.03 3.93
CA MET A 70 -16.00 7.35 3.45
C MET A 70 -15.55 7.39 1.96
N ASP A 71 -16.04 6.47 1.12
CA ASP A 71 -15.47 6.28 -0.21
C ASP A 71 -16.54 6.24 -1.32
N GLY A 72 -17.55 5.40 -1.22
CA GLY A 72 -18.59 5.29 -2.24
C GLY A 72 -19.81 6.19 -1.97
N VAL A 73 -20.48 6.62 -3.05
CA VAL A 73 -21.71 7.46 -2.96
C VAL A 73 -22.94 6.79 -3.56
N SER A 74 -22.76 5.83 -4.48
CA SER A 74 -23.86 5.19 -5.20
C SER A 74 -24.49 4.04 -4.41
N ASP A 75 -25.81 3.93 -4.48
CA ASP A 75 -26.53 2.76 -3.93
C ASP A 75 -26.19 1.51 -4.75
N VAL A 76 -25.98 0.40 -4.08
CA VAL A 76 -25.67 -0.89 -4.74
C VAL A 76 -26.75 -1.31 -5.74
N LYS A 77 -28.01 -1.00 -5.45
CA LYS A 77 -29.15 -1.28 -6.34
C LYS A 77 -29.01 -0.54 -7.68
N ASP A 78 -28.56 0.71 -7.62
CA ASP A 78 -28.38 1.53 -8.83
C ASP A 78 -27.16 1.05 -9.63
N ILE A 79 -26.08 0.66 -8.97
CA ILE A 79 -24.90 0.08 -9.60
C ILE A 79 -25.28 -1.22 -10.33
N VAL A 80 -25.93 -2.16 -9.66
CA VAL A 80 -26.34 -3.44 -10.24
C VAL A 80 -27.29 -3.23 -11.42
N LYS A 81 -28.33 -2.41 -11.27
CA LYS A 81 -29.26 -2.07 -12.35
C LYS A 81 -28.56 -1.43 -13.54
N ARG A 82 -27.57 -0.58 -13.29
CA ARG A 82 -26.77 0.06 -14.35
C ARG A 82 -25.94 -0.94 -15.10
N ALA A 83 -25.25 -1.84 -14.41
CA ALA A 83 -24.47 -2.91 -15.03
C ALA A 83 -25.35 -3.83 -15.90
N MET A 84 -26.51 -4.23 -15.41
CA MET A 84 -27.50 -5.00 -16.17
C MET A 84 -27.98 -4.24 -17.40
N LYS A 85 -28.33 -2.97 -17.28
CA LYS A 85 -28.77 -2.10 -18.38
C LYS A 85 -27.71 -1.94 -19.46
N TRP A 86 -26.44 -1.94 -19.09
CA TRP A 86 -25.31 -1.86 -20.01
C TRP A 86 -24.98 -3.20 -20.70
N GLY A 87 -25.63 -4.28 -20.29
CA GLY A 87 -25.43 -5.62 -20.85
C GLY A 87 -24.20 -6.33 -20.29
N HIS A 88 -23.70 -5.91 -19.12
CA HIS A 88 -22.67 -6.66 -18.41
C HIS A 88 -23.24 -7.99 -17.91
N LYS A 89 -22.41 -9.00 -17.78
CA LYS A 89 -22.82 -10.33 -17.28
C LYS A 89 -22.71 -10.46 -15.76
N ALA A 90 -21.86 -9.66 -15.15
CA ALA A 90 -21.60 -9.68 -13.72
C ALA A 90 -21.00 -8.34 -13.23
N ILE A 91 -21.01 -8.14 -11.92
CA ILE A 91 -20.27 -7.10 -11.23
C ILE A 91 -19.84 -7.62 -9.87
N ALA A 92 -18.62 -7.30 -9.43
CA ALA A 92 -18.19 -7.53 -8.06
C ALA A 92 -18.55 -6.33 -7.18
N ILE A 93 -18.96 -6.61 -5.96
CA ILE A 93 -19.13 -5.61 -4.90
C ILE A 93 -17.99 -5.81 -3.90
N THR A 94 -17.13 -4.81 -3.77
CA THR A 94 -15.87 -4.89 -3.03
C THR A 94 -15.66 -3.67 -2.15
N ASP A 95 -16.62 -3.40 -1.26
CA ASP A 95 -16.54 -2.30 -0.30
C ASP A 95 -15.35 -2.46 0.65
N HIS A 96 -14.86 -1.35 1.20
CA HIS A 96 -13.75 -1.34 2.13
C HIS A 96 -14.09 -2.05 3.45
N GLY A 97 -13.51 -3.22 3.66
CA GLY A 97 -13.53 -3.93 4.94
C GLY A 97 -14.88 -4.42 5.42
N ASP A 98 -15.93 -4.32 4.62
CA ASP A 98 -17.26 -4.78 4.97
C ASP A 98 -18.00 -5.46 3.81
N VAL A 99 -19.17 -6.04 4.13
CA VAL A 99 -19.99 -6.82 3.21
C VAL A 99 -21.48 -6.44 3.32
N GLN A 100 -21.78 -5.26 3.80
CA GLN A 100 -23.15 -4.83 4.12
C GLN A 100 -24.05 -4.70 2.89
N ALA A 101 -23.49 -4.41 1.72
CA ALA A 101 -24.23 -4.25 0.49
C ALA A 101 -24.74 -5.58 -0.14
N PHE A 102 -24.26 -6.73 0.32
CA PHE A 102 -24.56 -8.03 -0.33
C PHE A 102 -26.05 -8.38 -0.40
N PRO A 103 -26.85 -8.25 0.66
CA PRO A 103 -28.27 -8.59 0.59
C PRO A 103 -29.01 -7.74 -0.46
N ASP A 104 -28.76 -6.45 -0.48
CA ASP A 104 -29.38 -5.54 -1.43
C ASP A 104 -28.92 -5.78 -2.87
N ALA A 105 -27.64 -6.10 -3.09
CA ALA A 105 -27.12 -6.49 -4.38
C ALA A 105 -27.82 -7.76 -4.89
N ASN A 106 -27.92 -8.78 -4.05
CA ASN A 106 -28.55 -10.06 -4.39
C ASN A 106 -30.03 -9.89 -4.71
N HIS A 107 -30.79 -9.15 -3.90
CA HIS A 107 -32.22 -8.93 -4.10
C HIS A 107 -32.54 -8.04 -5.30
N THR A 108 -31.55 -7.31 -5.82
CA THR A 108 -31.74 -6.44 -7.00
C THR A 108 -31.74 -7.23 -8.30
N VAL A 109 -31.10 -8.39 -8.34
CA VAL A 109 -31.05 -9.25 -9.52
C VAL A 109 -32.34 -10.07 -9.60
N PRO A 110 -33.11 -10.00 -10.71
CA PRO A 110 -34.28 -10.86 -10.90
C PRO A 110 -33.91 -12.33 -10.88
N SER A 111 -34.79 -13.17 -10.34
CA SER A 111 -34.55 -14.62 -10.17
C SER A 111 -34.40 -15.38 -11.50
N ASP A 112 -34.91 -14.82 -12.60
CA ASP A 112 -34.82 -15.34 -13.94
C ASP A 112 -33.66 -14.76 -14.77
N SER A 113 -32.81 -13.94 -14.15
CA SER A 113 -31.67 -13.30 -14.80
C SER A 113 -30.41 -14.13 -14.68
N ASP A 114 -29.64 -14.21 -15.79
CA ASP A 114 -28.31 -14.80 -15.82
C ASP A 114 -27.21 -13.86 -15.25
N PHE A 115 -27.57 -12.64 -14.87
CA PHE A 115 -26.63 -11.69 -14.30
C PHE A 115 -26.14 -12.16 -12.93
N LYS A 116 -24.83 -12.02 -12.67
CA LYS A 116 -24.21 -12.45 -11.40
C LYS A 116 -23.69 -11.29 -10.60
N VAL A 117 -23.97 -11.28 -9.30
CA VAL A 117 -23.23 -10.52 -8.32
C VAL A 117 -22.06 -11.36 -7.81
N ILE A 118 -20.85 -10.83 -7.92
CA ILE A 118 -19.64 -11.44 -7.36
C ILE A 118 -19.43 -10.80 -5.98
N TYR A 119 -19.44 -11.63 -4.94
CA TYR A 119 -19.29 -11.18 -3.56
C TYR A 119 -17.81 -11.06 -3.21
N GLY A 120 -17.38 -9.87 -2.81
CA GLY A 120 -15.99 -9.59 -2.47
C GLY A 120 -15.84 -8.49 -1.44
N VAL A 121 -14.61 -8.16 -1.14
CA VAL A 121 -14.23 -7.09 -0.23
C VAL A 121 -12.90 -6.48 -0.69
N GLU A 122 -12.73 -5.17 -0.56
CA GLU A 122 -11.42 -4.56 -0.53
C GLU A 122 -10.90 -4.62 0.90
N ALA A 123 -10.03 -5.59 1.15
CA ALA A 123 -9.50 -5.89 2.46
C ALA A 123 -8.33 -4.98 2.84
N TYR A 124 -8.18 -4.71 4.12
CA TYR A 124 -6.97 -4.13 4.71
C TYR A 124 -6.03 -5.26 5.15
N LEU A 125 -5.22 -5.72 4.22
CA LEU A 125 -4.32 -6.85 4.39
C LEU A 125 -3.08 -6.46 5.20
N VAL A 126 -2.65 -7.36 6.10
CA VAL A 126 -1.43 -7.22 6.88
C VAL A 126 -0.50 -8.39 6.57
N ASP A 127 0.75 -8.10 6.22
CA ASP A 127 1.76 -9.15 5.99
C ASP A 127 2.39 -9.60 7.31
N ASP A 128 1.71 -10.48 8.02
CA ASP A 128 2.18 -11.11 9.25
C ASP A 128 3.01 -12.38 9.00
N LEU A 129 3.23 -12.74 7.73
CA LEU A 129 4.10 -13.87 7.34
C LEU A 129 5.57 -13.46 7.28
N LYS A 130 5.85 -12.17 7.17
CA LYS A 130 7.20 -11.65 7.15
C LYS A 130 7.83 -11.80 8.53
N GLY A 131 8.93 -12.55 8.60
CA GLY A 131 9.69 -12.73 9.82
C GLY A 131 10.45 -11.47 10.25
N MET A 132 10.88 -11.45 11.52
CA MET A 132 11.79 -10.42 12.04
C MET A 132 13.22 -10.60 11.51
N VAL A 133 13.54 -11.83 11.09
CA VAL A 133 14.81 -12.23 10.49
C VAL A 133 14.55 -12.81 9.11
N THR A 134 15.24 -12.30 8.10
CA THR A 134 15.17 -12.75 6.71
C THR A 134 16.42 -13.58 6.39
N ASP A 135 16.25 -14.63 5.60
CA ASP A 135 17.34 -15.53 5.17
C ASP A 135 18.20 -16.05 6.36
N SER A 136 17.53 -16.42 7.46
CA SER A 136 18.19 -16.99 8.64
C SER A 136 18.91 -18.28 8.29
N GLN A 137 20.11 -18.45 8.84
CA GLN A 137 20.89 -19.67 8.81
C GLN A 137 21.02 -20.29 10.21
N ASN A 138 20.03 -20.02 11.06
CA ASN A 138 19.99 -20.45 12.46
C ASN A 138 21.21 -20.00 13.27
N GLN A 139 21.70 -18.79 13.01
CA GLN A 139 22.83 -18.23 13.76
C GLN A 139 22.45 -18.07 15.23
N ASP A 140 23.46 -18.24 16.10
CA ASP A 140 23.36 -17.93 17.50
C ASP A 140 23.16 -16.41 17.73
N LEU A 141 22.49 -16.03 18.83
CA LEU A 141 22.38 -14.63 19.22
C LEU A 141 23.73 -13.96 19.53
N ASP A 142 24.78 -14.74 19.78
CA ASP A 142 26.15 -14.26 19.94
C ASP A 142 26.90 -14.08 18.61
N ALA A 143 26.22 -14.22 17.46
CA ALA A 143 26.80 -13.94 16.16
C ALA A 143 27.36 -12.52 16.06
N ASP A 144 28.21 -12.30 15.07
CA ASP A 144 28.68 -10.98 14.71
C ASP A 144 27.60 -10.25 13.88
N TYR A 145 27.38 -8.99 14.19
CA TYR A 145 26.38 -8.15 13.53
C TYR A 145 27.03 -6.91 12.93
N VAL A 146 26.51 -6.49 11.79
CA VAL A 146 26.73 -5.15 11.25
C VAL A 146 25.40 -4.41 11.28
N VAL A 147 25.32 -3.44 12.17
CA VAL A 147 24.17 -2.53 12.26
C VAL A 147 24.45 -1.32 11.38
N PHE A 148 23.62 -1.03 10.42
CA PHE A 148 23.88 0.00 9.42
C PHE A 148 22.66 0.84 9.09
N ASP A 149 22.91 2.00 8.52
CA ASP A 149 21.93 2.98 8.06
C ASP A 149 22.45 3.68 6.80
N LEU A 150 21.55 4.05 5.91
CA LEU A 150 21.85 4.71 4.65
C LEU A 150 21.15 6.06 4.56
N GLU A 151 21.88 7.06 4.07
CA GLU A 151 21.26 8.26 3.53
C GLU A 151 21.21 8.19 2.00
N THR A 152 20.12 8.66 1.41
CA THR A 152 19.84 8.48 -0.03
C THR A 152 19.23 9.75 -0.64
N THR A 153 19.31 9.87 -1.97
CA THR A 153 18.70 11.00 -2.72
C THR A 153 17.18 10.88 -2.85
N GLY A 154 16.57 9.85 -2.26
CA GLY A 154 15.12 9.59 -2.29
C GLY A 154 14.82 8.15 -1.97
N PHE A 155 13.58 7.71 -2.21
CA PHE A 155 13.06 6.47 -1.64
C PHE A 155 13.15 5.24 -2.55
N SER A 156 13.43 5.40 -3.84
CA SER A 156 13.46 4.30 -4.82
C SER A 156 14.90 3.90 -5.19
N PRO A 157 15.36 2.68 -4.89
CA PRO A 157 16.70 2.22 -5.24
C PRO A 157 16.91 2.09 -6.77
N SER A 158 15.84 2.13 -7.56
CA SER A 158 15.94 2.10 -9.02
C SER A 158 16.34 3.45 -9.60
N THR A 159 15.86 4.55 -9.04
CA THR A 159 16.05 5.92 -9.55
C THR A 159 16.94 6.78 -8.65
N ASN A 160 16.97 6.50 -7.36
CA ASN A 160 17.75 7.27 -6.40
C ASN A 160 19.10 6.62 -6.09
N ARG A 161 19.95 7.37 -5.39
CA ARG A 161 21.34 7.01 -5.12
C ARG A 161 21.63 7.08 -3.62
N ILE A 162 22.63 6.30 -3.19
CA ILE A 162 23.18 6.38 -1.83
C ILE A 162 24.05 7.63 -1.71
N LEU A 163 23.89 8.36 -0.60
CA LEU A 163 24.66 9.54 -0.22
C LEU A 163 25.68 9.24 0.87
N GLU A 164 25.32 8.33 1.78
CA GLU A 164 26.16 7.96 2.91
C GLU A 164 25.85 6.54 3.36
N ILE A 165 26.89 5.82 3.78
CA ILE A 165 26.80 4.53 4.44
C ILE A 165 27.41 4.68 5.82
N ARG A 166 26.65 4.34 6.86
CA ARG A 166 27.11 4.28 8.23
C ARG A 166 26.87 2.89 8.77
N ALA A 167 27.87 2.30 9.38
CA ALA A 167 27.73 0.98 9.96
C ALA A 167 28.61 0.81 11.21
N GLY A 168 28.12 -0.02 12.12
CA GLY A 168 28.85 -0.44 13.31
C GLY A 168 28.88 -1.97 13.41
N LYS A 169 30.06 -2.52 13.60
CA LYS A 169 30.22 -3.95 13.86
C LYS A 169 30.08 -4.24 15.34
N VAL A 170 29.15 -5.12 15.67
CA VAL A 170 28.83 -5.52 17.05
C VAL A 170 29.26 -6.96 17.26
N GLN A 171 30.12 -7.18 18.24
CA GLN A 171 30.58 -8.51 18.68
C GLN A 171 30.41 -8.62 20.19
N ASN A 172 29.81 -9.70 20.66
CA ASN A 172 29.56 -9.93 22.09
C ASN A 172 28.88 -8.72 22.79
N GLY A 173 27.91 -8.09 22.14
CA GLY A 173 27.18 -6.96 22.68
C GLY A 173 27.97 -5.64 22.73
N LYS A 174 29.11 -5.56 22.06
CA LYS A 174 29.97 -4.35 22.03
C LYS A 174 30.23 -3.91 20.60
N LEU A 175 30.21 -2.60 20.40
CA LEU A 175 30.65 -2.00 19.15
C LEU A 175 32.18 -2.09 19.07
N VAL A 176 32.69 -2.86 18.09
CA VAL A 176 34.13 -3.15 17.94
C VAL A 176 34.78 -2.44 16.76
N ASP A 177 34.01 -2.09 15.75
CA ASP A 177 34.50 -1.41 14.54
C ASP A 177 33.41 -0.56 13.91
N LYS A 178 33.79 0.43 13.11
CA LYS A 178 32.87 1.35 12.42
C LYS A 178 33.26 1.52 10.96
N PHE A 179 32.25 1.64 10.12
CA PHE A 179 32.38 2.01 8.72
C PHE A 179 31.49 3.24 8.46
N SER A 180 32.07 4.33 8.01
CA SER A 180 31.34 5.55 7.72
C SER A 180 31.97 6.26 6.54
N THR A 181 31.19 6.50 5.50
CA THR A 181 31.66 7.19 4.31
C THR A 181 30.55 7.89 3.56
N PHE A 182 30.82 9.08 3.05
CA PHE A 182 30.00 9.68 2.03
C PHE A 182 30.19 8.95 0.70
N VAL A 183 29.18 9.01 -0.13
CA VAL A 183 29.18 8.45 -1.48
C VAL A 183 28.78 9.53 -2.48
N ASN A 184 29.56 9.71 -3.52
CA ASN A 184 29.19 10.63 -4.60
C ASN A 184 28.02 10.01 -5.40
N PRO A 185 26.83 10.61 -5.36
CA PRO A 185 25.65 10.07 -6.05
C PRO A 185 25.71 10.26 -7.56
N GLN A 186 26.64 11.10 -8.06
CA GLN A 186 26.77 11.49 -9.47
C GLN A 186 25.50 12.15 -10.06
N VAL A 187 24.64 12.63 -9.20
CA VAL A 187 23.43 13.40 -9.52
C VAL A 187 23.25 14.50 -8.48
N PRO A 188 22.61 15.63 -8.80
CA PRO A 188 22.31 16.67 -7.82
C PRO A 188 21.42 16.13 -6.69
N ILE A 189 21.67 16.56 -5.47
CA ILE A 189 20.85 16.23 -4.30
C ILE A 189 19.59 17.11 -4.34
N PRO A 190 18.37 16.52 -4.31
CA PRO A 190 17.15 17.31 -4.23
C PRO A 190 17.13 18.17 -2.96
N PHE A 191 16.73 19.44 -3.08
CA PHE A 191 16.71 20.39 -1.97
C PHE A 191 16.02 19.86 -0.70
N ARG A 192 14.92 19.14 -0.90
CA ARG A 192 14.19 18.51 0.19
C ARG A 192 15.01 17.44 0.92
N ILE A 193 15.80 16.67 0.19
CA ILE A 193 16.70 15.65 0.78
C ILE A 193 17.82 16.34 1.54
N GLU A 194 18.37 17.43 1.01
CA GLU A 194 19.34 18.25 1.74
C GLU A 194 18.76 18.76 3.08
N GLN A 195 17.52 19.24 3.07
CA GLN A 195 16.85 19.65 4.31
C GLN A 195 16.64 18.50 5.30
N LEU A 196 16.33 17.31 4.80
CA LEU A 196 16.05 16.13 5.62
C LEU A 196 17.32 15.53 6.23
N THR A 197 18.36 15.36 5.41
CA THR A 197 19.61 14.66 5.78
C THR A 197 20.72 15.59 6.23
N SER A 198 20.59 16.88 5.96
CA SER A 198 21.64 17.89 6.10
C SER A 198 22.88 17.61 5.25
N ILE A 199 22.78 16.76 4.24
CA ILE A 199 23.85 16.45 3.27
C ILE A 199 23.62 17.28 2.00
N ASN A 200 24.61 18.06 1.59
CA ASN A 200 24.56 18.86 0.37
C ASN A 200 25.60 18.41 -0.65
N ASP A 201 25.47 18.90 -1.88
CA ASP A 201 26.33 18.52 -3.00
C ASP A 201 27.83 18.72 -2.71
N SER A 202 28.19 19.78 -1.97
CA SER A 202 29.59 20.06 -1.65
C SER A 202 30.23 19.04 -0.71
N MET A 203 29.42 18.32 0.08
CA MET A 203 29.93 17.30 1.00
C MET A 203 30.22 15.97 0.30
N VAL A 204 29.61 15.72 -0.84
CA VAL A 204 29.67 14.43 -1.54
C VAL A 204 30.40 14.48 -2.88
N ILE A 205 30.68 15.67 -3.42
CA ILE A 205 31.26 15.84 -4.77
C ILE A 205 32.64 15.17 -4.90
N ASP A 206 33.47 15.22 -3.88
CA ASP A 206 34.79 14.62 -3.84
C ASP A 206 34.80 13.22 -3.19
N ALA A 207 33.63 12.72 -2.79
CA ALA A 207 33.49 11.38 -2.21
C ALA A 207 33.65 10.30 -3.31
N PRO A 208 34.10 9.09 -2.93
CA PRO A 208 34.15 7.98 -3.87
C PRO A 208 32.75 7.56 -4.33
N VAL A 209 32.68 6.96 -5.50
CA VAL A 209 31.41 6.45 -6.06
C VAL A 209 31.03 5.11 -5.44
N ILE A 210 29.73 4.73 -5.55
CA ILE A 210 29.25 3.50 -4.98
C ILE A 210 29.98 2.23 -5.50
N ALA A 211 30.47 2.27 -6.74
CA ALA A 211 31.23 1.16 -7.33
C ALA A 211 32.52 0.85 -6.56
N ASP A 212 33.16 1.87 -5.95
CA ASP A 212 34.39 1.72 -5.17
C ASP A 212 34.06 1.33 -3.72
N ILE A 213 33.00 1.92 -3.15
CA ILE A 213 32.66 1.77 -1.74
C ILE A 213 31.93 0.45 -1.43
N LEU A 214 31.01 0.04 -2.31
CA LEU A 214 30.17 -1.14 -2.01
C LEU A 214 30.97 -2.42 -1.81
N PRO A 215 32.03 -2.73 -2.60
CA PRO A 215 32.88 -3.89 -2.34
C PRO A 215 33.55 -3.84 -0.95
N GLU A 216 33.99 -2.67 -0.51
CA GLU A 216 34.61 -2.49 0.82
C GLU A 216 33.56 -2.68 1.94
N PHE A 217 32.36 -2.12 1.75
CA PHE A 217 31.27 -2.30 2.69
C PHE A 217 30.84 -3.77 2.80
N MET A 218 30.69 -4.47 1.67
CA MET A 218 30.33 -5.89 1.66
C MET A 218 31.42 -6.76 2.33
N LYS A 219 32.69 -6.40 2.17
CA LYS A 219 33.80 -7.03 2.90
C LYS A 219 33.71 -6.76 4.40
N PHE A 220 33.34 -5.54 4.81
CA PHE A 220 33.12 -5.20 6.21
C PHE A 220 32.00 -6.05 6.82
N CYS A 221 30.95 -6.37 6.03
CA CYS A 221 29.82 -7.19 6.45
C CYS A 221 30.07 -8.71 6.37
N GLU A 222 31.21 -9.16 5.85
CA GLU A 222 31.50 -10.59 5.64
C GLU A 222 31.39 -11.38 6.94
N GLY A 223 30.63 -12.49 6.91
CA GLY A 223 30.40 -13.34 8.07
C GLY A 223 29.48 -12.76 9.15
N CYS A 224 28.92 -11.58 8.94
CA CYS A 224 28.03 -10.91 9.88
C CYS A 224 26.56 -10.99 9.45
N VAL A 225 25.66 -10.96 10.44
CA VAL A 225 24.24 -10.69 10.23
C VAL A 225 24.06 -9.18 10.05
N MET A 226 23.35 -8.76 9.04
CA MET A 226 23.06 -7.34 8.78
C MET A 226 21.82 -6.90 9.52
N VAL A 227 21.87 -5.74 10.16
CA VAL A 227 20.81 -5.20 11.00
C VAL A 227 20.54 -3.75 10.61
N ALA A 228 19.28 -3.41 10.40
CA ALA A 228 18.88 -2.02 10.17
C ALA A 228 17.48 -1.71 10.76
N HIS A 229 17.17 -0.43 10.91
CA HIS A 229 15.88 0.04 11.39
C HIS A 229 14.94 0.28 10.21
N ASN A 230 13.96 -0.60 9.99
CA ASN A 230 13.20 -0.72 8.75
C ASN A 230 14.08 -1.26 7.59
N ALA A 231 14.70 -2.38 7.85
CA ALA A 231 15.79 -2.98 7.04
C ALA A 231 15.45 -3.16 5.55
N ASP A 232 14.19 -3.28 5.16
CA ASP A 232 13.80 -3.38 3.76
C ASP A 232 14.23 -2.18 2.93
N PHE A 233 14.15 -0.99 3.51
CA PHE A 233 14.57 0.23 2.83
C PHE A 233 16.06 0.18 2.50
N ASP A 234 16.90 0.05 3.51
CA ASP A 234 18.36 0.06 3.35
C ASP A 234 18.85 -1.10 2.49
N MET A 235 18.34 -2.30 2.77
CA MET A 235 18.70 -3.49 2.01
C MET A 235 18.27 -3.42 0.55
N SER A 236 17.19 -2.70 0.24
CA SER A 236 16.77 -2.51 -1.15
C SER A 236 17.82 -1.76 -1.98
N PHE A 237 18.44 -0.74 -1.39
CA PHE A 237 19.55 0.00 -2.02
C PHE A 237 20.83 -0.84 -2.12
N ILE A 238 21.19 -1.55 -1.06
CA ILE A 238 22.36 -2.45 -1.08
C ILE A 238 22.19 -3.54 -2.14
N LYS A 239 21.09 -4.29 -2.12
CA LYS A 239 20.81 -5.37 -3.08
C LYS A 239 20.77 -4.85 -4.53
N LYS A 240 20.17 -3.68 -4.78
CA LYS A 240 20.09 -3.10 -6.13
C LYS A 240 21.48 -2.71 -6.65
N ASN A 241 22.33 -2.12 -5.82
CA ASN A 241 23.67 -1.75 -6.22
C ASN A 241 24.57 -2.99 -6.35
N CYS A 242 24.44 -4.00 -5.47
CA CYS A 242 25.11 -5.29 -5.65
C CYS A 242 24.74 -5.95 -6.98
N GLN A 243 23.47 -5.94 -7.35
CA GLN A 243 23.00 -6.45 -8.65
C GLN A 243 23.64 -5.70 -9.82
N ARG A 244 23.73 -4.35 -9.74
CA ARG A 244 24.36 -3.51 -10.79
C ARG A 244 25.86 -3.76 -10.96
N LEU A 245 26.52 -4.15 -9.87
CA LEU A 245 27.97 -4.36 -9.83
C LEU A 245 28.35 -5.83 -9.87
N ASP A 246 27.39 -6.73 -10.05
CA ASP A 246 27.59 -8.19 -10.07
C ASP A 246 28.25 -8.72 -8.77
N ILE A 247 27.88 -8.16 -7.63
CA ILE A 247 28.36 -8.57 -6.31
C ILE A 247 27.34 -9.51 -5.67
N PRO A 248 27.73 -10.72 -5.22
CA PRO A 248 26.84 -11.60 -4.48
C PRO A 248 26.35 -10.93 -3.19
N CYS A 249 25.02 -10.93 -2.96
CA CYS A 249 24.43 -10.30 -1.78
C CYS A 249 23.22 -11.09 -1.30
N LYS A 250 23.44 -12.02 -0.38
CA LYS A 250 22.38 -12.81 0.26
C LYS A 250 22.63 -12.95 1.77
N PRO A 251 22.73 -11.83 2.52
CA PRO A 251 22.98 -11.88 3.95
C PRO A 251 21.73 -12.29 4.72
N THR A 252 21.92 -12.79 5.94
CA THR A 252 20.87 -12.81 6.95
C THR A 252 20.63 -11.39 7.44
N ILE A 253 19.36 -10.98 7.53
CA ILE A 253 18.95 -9.61 7.83
C ILE A 253 18.01 -9.62 9.03
N VAL A 254 18.24 -8.72 9.99
CA VAL A 254 17.35 -8.46 11.13
C VAL A 254 16.76 -7.07 11.03
N ASP A 255 15.45 -6.96 11.16
CA ASP A 255 14.72 -5.68 11.18
C ASP A 255 14.38 -5.28 12.62
N THR A 256 15.00 -4.20 13.09
CA THR A 256 14.76 -3.71 14.46
C THR A 256 13.38 -3.10 14.65
N VAL A 257 12.69 -2.64 13.58
CA VAL A 257 11.28 -2.22 13.69
C VAL A 257 10.38 -3.43 13.95
N ALA A 258 10.61 -4.53 13.26
CA ALA A 258 9.85 -5.76 13.48
C ALA A 258 10.09 -6.32 14.90
N LEU A 259 11.35 -6.32 15.38
CA LEU A 259 11.69 -6.67 16.75
C LEU A 259 10.99 -5.74 17.76
N ALA A 260 11.04 -4.43 17.55
CA ALA A 260 10.43 -3.45 18.44
C ALA A 260 8.92 -3.68 18.59
N ARG A 261 8.22 -4.02 17.51
CA ARG A 261 6.78 -4.33 17.56
C ARG A 261 6.45 -5.49 18.50
N VAL A 262 7.33 -6.49 18.56
CA VAL A 262 7.13 -7.68 19.40
C VAL A 262 7.65 -7.46 20.82
N LEU A 263 8.82 -6.83 20.97
CA LEU A 263 9.49 -6.66 22.26
C LEU A 263 8.94 -5.48 23.08
N LEU A 264 8.40 -4.46 22.41
CA LEU A 264 7.86 -3.23 23.02
C LEU A 264 6.35 -3.07 22.69
N PRO A 265 5.49 -3.97 23.16
CA PRO A 265 4.09 -4.00 22.75
C PRO A 265 3.27 -2.78 23.18
N ASN A 266 3.77 -1.99 24.11
CA ASN A 266 3.11 -0.78 24.62
C ASN A 266 3.36 0.47 23.75
N LEU A 267 4.27 0.40 22.77
CA LEU A 267 4.52 1.51 21.85
C LEU A 267 3.48 1.56 20.72
N ASN A 268 3.06 2.77 20.37
CA ASN A 268 2.16 3.03 19.24
C ASN A 268 2.90 3.46 17.96
N ARG A 269 4.16 3.85 18.09
CA ARG A 269 5.04 4.28 16.99
C ARG A 269 6.41 3.67 17.18
N PHE A 270 7.06 3.32 16.07
CA PHE A 270 8.34 2.61 16.06
C PHE A 270 9.42 3.37 15.29
N LYS A 271 9.34 4.71 15.28
CA LYS A 271 10.44 5.55 14.81
C LYS A 271 11.65 5.36 15.73
N LEU A 272 12.84 5.55 15.19
CA LEU A 272 14.11 5.31 15.90
C LEU A 272 14.16 6.08 17.23
N ASP A 273 13.78 7.35 17.22
CA ASP A 273 13.72 8.22 18.41
C ASP A 273 12.77 7.69 19.50
N THR A 274 11.61 7.19 19.09
CA THR A 274 10.60 6.64 20.00
C THR A 274 11.09 5.34 20.64
N VAL A 275 11.71 4.47 19.86
CA VAL A 275 12.27 3.21 20.35
C VAL A 275 13.47 3.45 21.26
N ALA A 276 14.38 4.36 20.88
CA ALA A 276 15.53 4.76 21.69
C ALA A 276 15.08 5.27 23.08
N LYS A 277 14.11 6.19 23.09
CA LYS A 277 13.55 6.73 24.33
C LYS A 277 12.94 5.64 25.23
N ALA A 278 12.21 4.70 24.63
CA ALA A 278 11.58 3.60 25.38
C ALA A 278 12.61 2.67 26.02
N LEU A 279 13.77 2.52 25.39
CA LEU A 279 14.88 1.67 25.87
C LEU A 279 15.91 2.46 26.72
N GLY A 280 15.71 3.76 26.94
CA GLY A 280 16.66 4.60 27.67
C GLY A 280 18.00 4.79 26.95
N VAL A 281 17.99 4.70 25.61
CA VAL A 281 19.15 5.03 24.76
C VAL A 281 19.20 6.52 24.55
N SER A 282 20.36 7.15 24.82
CA SER A 282 20.55 8.59 24.71
C SER A 282 20.58 9.04 23.25
N LEU A 283 19.86 10.11 22.98
CA LEU A 283 19.79 10.76 21.67
C LEU A 283 20.55 12.09 21.63
N GLU A 284 21.39 12.38 22.62
CA GLU A 284 21.98 13.71 22.83
C GLU A 284 22.84 14.25 21.68
N ASN A 285 23.11 13.44 20.64
CA ASN A 285 23.90 13.84 19.47
C ASN A 285 23.14 13.81 18.13
N HIS A 286 21.81 13.70 18.13
CA HIS A 286 20.98 13.46 16.94
C HIS A 286 20.91 14.59 15.91
N HIS A 287 21.55 15.72 16.09
CA HIS A 287 21.61 16.79 15.08
C HIS A 287 22.91 16.81 14.28
N ARG A 288 23.76 15.79 14.44
CA ARG A 288 24.89 15.53 13.56
C ARG A 288 24.88 14.06 13.16
N ALA A 289 24.74 13.85 11.89
CA ALA A 289 24.71 12.59 11.13
C ALA A 289 25.71 11.47 11.49
N VAL A 290 26.37 11.48 12.62
CA VAL A 290 27.37 10.49 13.04
C VAL A 290 26.79 9.35 13.88
N ASP A 291 25.50 9.41 14.27
CA ASP A 291 25.04 8.59 15.42
C ASP A 291 23.80 7.70 15.20
N ASP A 292 23.15 7.72 14.03
CA ASP A 292 21.95 6.88 13.85
C ASP A 292 22.30 5.38 13.82
N ALA A 293 23.39 4.99 13.17
CA ALA A 293 23.88 3.62 13.22
C ALA A 293 24.36 3.22 14.63
N GLY A 294 24.98 4.14 15.36
CA GLY A 294 25.38 3.94 16.75
C GLY A 294 24.17 3.75 17.67
N CYS A 295 23.18 4.61 17.55
CA CYS A 295 21.91 4.51 18.28
C CYS A 295 21.17 3.20 17.95
N THR A 296 21.08 2.83 16.66
CA THR A 296 20.48 1.57 16.23
C THR A 296 21.26 0.38 16.79
N ALA A 297 22.58 0.46 16.86
CA ALA A 297 23.42 -0.59 17.46
C ALA A 297 23.14 -0.77 18.96
N GLU A 298 23.03 0.31 19.72
CA GLU A 298 22.67 0.25 21.14
C GLU A 298 21.26 -0.30 21.36
N ILE A 299 20.28 0.12 20.55
CA ILE A 299 18.93 -0.44 20.55
C ILE A 299 18.97 -1.94 20.28
N PHE A 300 19.73 -2.35 19.26
CA PHE A 300 19.83 -3.75 18.88
C PHE A 300 20.48 -4.59 20.00
N VAL A 301 21.54 -4.13 20.64
CA VAL A 301 22.15 -4.81 21.80
C VAL A 301 21.14 -5.02 22.92
N LYS A 302 20.33 -4.00 23.24
CA LYS A 302 19.25 -4.14 24.22
C LYS A 302 18.20 -5.15 23.80
N PHE A 303 17.86 -5.21 22.51
CA PHE A 303 16.94 -6.25 22.00
C PHE A 303 17.53 -7.64 22.16
N ILE A 304 18.83 -7.86 21.89
CA ILE A 304 19.49 -9.14 22.12
C ILE A 304 19.43 -9.55 23.61
N GLU A 305 19.65 -8.60 24.53
CA GLU A 305 19.49 -8.87 25.97
C GLU A 305 18.06 -9.29 26.32
N MET A 306 17.04 -8.56 25.79
CA MET A 306 15.63 -8.90 26.01
C MET A 306 15.24 -10.26 25.41
N LEU A 307 15.83 -10.64 24.28
CA LEU A 307 15.61 -11.95 23.65
C LEU A 307 16.22 -13.07 24.50
N ARG A 308 17.42 -12.87 25.03
CA ARG A 308 18.06 -13.83 25.96
C ARG A 308 17.26 -13.99 27.25
N ASP A 309 16.75 -12.90 27.82
CA ASP A 309 15.87 -12.93 29.00
C ASP A 309 14.58 -13.72 28.76
N ARG A 310 14.13 -13.81 27.50
CA ARG A 310 13.02 -14.67 27.07
C ARG A 310 13.42 -16.10 26.76
N GLY A 311 14.67 -16.48 26.98
CA GLY A 311 15.19 -17.81 26.74
C GLY A 311 15.51 -18.14 25.28
N MET A 312 15.60 -17.12 24.41
CA MET A 312 15.99 -17.31 23.01
C MET A 312 17.50 -17.45 22.89
N SER A 313 17.96 -18.36 22.02
CA SER A 313 19.37 -18.64 21.77
C SER A 313 19.76 -18.43 20.31
N THR A 314 18.84 -18.60 19.37
CA THR A 314 19.11 -18.53 17.93
C THR A 314 18.14 -17.59 17.20
N LEU A 315 18.54 -17.15 16.00
CA LEU A 315 17.72 -16.31 15.14
C LEU A 315 16.46 -17.02 14.63
N ASP A 316 16.48 -18.35 14.48
CA ASP A 316 15.28 -19.11 14.12
C ASP A 316 14.26 -19.13 15.26
N GLU A 317 14.71 -19.21 16.50
CA GLU A 317 13.82 -19.07 17.68
C GLU A 317 13.19 -17.67 17.75
N VAL A 318 13.95 -16.63 17.39
CA VAL A 318 13.43 -15.26 17.29
C VAL A 318 12.29 -15.19 16.26
N ASN A 319 12.48 -15.77 15.07
CA ASN A 319 11.43 -15.85 14.08
C ASN A 319 10.21 -16.67 14.55
N ALA A 320 10.45 -17.73 15.31
CA ALA A 320 9.39 -18.58 15.86
C ALA A 320 8.50 -17.86 16.89
N MET A 321 8.97 -16.77 17.53
CA MET A 321 8.08 -15.92 18.34
C MET A 321 6.89 -15.39 17.53
N GLY A 322 7.07 -15.26 16.22
CA GLY A 322 6.07 -14.83 15.27
C GLY A 322 5.72 -13.35 15.36
N THR A 323 5.13 -12.87 14.29
CA THR A 323 4.59 -11.51 14.16
C THR A 323 3.06 -11.49 14.16
N SER A 324 2.42 -12.66 14.30
CA SER A 324 0.97 -12.87 14.14
C SER A 324 0.15 -12.60 15.40
N SER A 325 0.75 -12.07 16.49
CA SER A 325 -0.05 -11.68 17.66
C SER A 325 -1.03 -10.56 17.28
N VAL A 326 -2.21 -10.56 17.93
CA VAL A 326 -3.25 -9.54 17.71
C VAL A 326 -2.68 -8.13 17.86
N GLN A 327 -1.93 -7.88 18.92
CA GLN A 327 -1.32 -6.58 19.21
C GLN A 327 -0.33 -6.16 18.13
N ASN A 328 0.44 -7.08 17.58
CA ASN A 328 1.38 -6.80 16.52
C ASN A 328 0.66 -6.50 15.20
N VAL A 329 -0.30 -7.33 14.79
CA VAL A 329 -1.13 -7.12 13.60
C VAL A 329 -1.83 -5.76 13.62
N GLN A 330 -2.33 -5.33 14.79
CA GLN A 330 -2.97 -4.02 14.96
C GLN A 330 -2.03 -2.83 14.71
N LYS A 331 -0.72 -3.03 14.77
CA LYS A 331 0.32 -1.99 14.62
C LYS A 331 1.07 -2.06 13.30
N MET A 332 0.87 -3.12 12.52
CA MET A 332 1.52 -3.30 11.22
C MET A 332 0.85 -2.42 10.14
N PRO A 333 1.58 -2.06 9.08
CA PRO A 333 0.99 -1.38 7.94
C PRO A 333 -0.08 -2.25 7.27
N THR A 334 -1.09 -1.60 6.69
CA THR A 334 -2.13 -2.24 5.91
C THR A 334 -1.97 -1.92 4.44
N TYR A 335 -2.30 -2.91 3.60
CA TYR A 335 -2.33 -2.79 2.15
C TYR A 335 -3.70 -3.21 1.64
N HIS A 336 -4.15 -2.60 0.55
CA HIS A 336 -5.38 -3.03 -0.09
C HIS A 336 -5.19 -4.36 -0.82
N ALA A 337 -6.18 -5.22 -0.75
CA ALA A 337 -6.26 -6.47 -1.52
C ALA A 337 -7.73 -6.77 -1.82
N ILE A 338 -8.02 -7.23 -3.03
CA ILE A 338 -9.38 -7.64 -3.38
C ILE A 338 -9.54 -9.14 -3.10
N ILE A 339 -10.51 -9.50 -2.27
CA ILE A 339 -10.85 -10.90 -1.99
C ILE A 339 -12.22 -11.16 -2.59
N LEU A 340 -12.32 -12.15 -3.47
CA LEU A 340 -13.54 -12.54 -4.18
C LEU A 340 -13.95 -13.96 -3.78
N ALA A 341 -15.23 -14.16 -3.49
CA ALA A 341 -15.80 -15.49 -3.26
C ALA A 341 -16.16 -16.15 -4.60
N THR A 342 -15.73 -17.40 -4.79
CA THR A 342 -15.98 -18.19 -6.00
C THR A 342 -17.12 -19.20 -5.85
N CYS A 343 -17.55 -19.45 -4.62
CA CYS A 343 -18.60 -20.40 -4.27
C CYS A 343 -19.17 -20.07 -2.88
N ASP A 344 -20.18 -20.80 -2.44
CA ASP A 344 -20.83 -20.63 -1.12
C ASP A 344 -19.87 -20.85 0.05
N GLN A 345 -18.94 -21.80 -0.06
CA GLN A 345 -17.90 -21.99 0.94
C GLN A 345 -16.99 -20.78 1.03
N GLY A 346 -16.59 -20.21 -0.11
CA GLY A 346 -15.80 -18.98 -0.18
C GLY A 346 -16.54 -17.81 0.45
N ARG A 347 -17.84 -17.63 0.18
CA ARG A 347 -18.66 -16.60 0.82
C ARG A 347 -18.71 -16.77 2.33
N THR A 348 -18.86 -18.00 2.83
CA THR A 348 -18.81 -18.30 4.27
C THR A 348 -17.45 -17.95 4.86
N ASN A 349 -16.36 -18.28 4.17
CA ASN A 349 -15.00 -17.95 4.59
C ASN A 349 -14.74 -16.44 4.58
N LEU A 350 -15.28 -15.73 3.57
CA LEU A 350 -15.22 -14.27 3.53
C LEU A 350 -15.89 -13.64 4.76
N TYR A 351 -17.09 -14.10 5.14
CA TYR A 351 -17.76 -13.64 6.36
C TYR A 351 -16.95 -13.91 7.63
N LYS A 352 -16.27 -15.05 7.72
CA LYS A 352 -15.38 -15.36 8.85
C LYS A 352 -14.20 -14.39 8.91
N LEU A 353 -13.56 -14.11 7.77
CA LEU A 353 -12.45 -13.15 7.69
C LEU A 353 -12.90 -11.74 8.10
N ILE A 354 -14.03 -11.27 7.61
CA ILE A 354 -14.58 -9.96 7.97
C ILE A 354 -14.92 -9.90 9.46
N SER A 355 -15.52 -10.96 10.01
CA SER A 355 -15.81 -11.05 11.44
C SER A 355 -14.55 -10.99 12.29
N LEU A 356 -13.50 -11.75 11.93
CA LEU A 356 -12.21 -11.70 12.61
C LEU A 356 -11.57 -10.32 12.51
N ALA A 357 -11.64 -9.68 11.34
CA ALA A 357 -11.07 -8.34 11.13
C ALA A 357 -11.71 -7.30 12.05
N HIS A 358 -13.02 -7.37 12.27
CA HIS A 358 -13.74 -6.42 13.12
C HIS A 358 -13.66 -6.77 14.61
N ILE A 359 -13.75 -8.05 14.98
CA ILE A 359 -13.82 -8.47 16.39
C ILE A 359 -12.43 -8.59 17.02
N LYS A 360 -11.45 -9.12 16.25
CA LYS A 360 -10.15 -9.50 16.80
C LYS A 360 -9.04 -8.53 16.41
N TYR A 361 -8.99 -8.11 15.13
CA TYR A 361 -7.85 -7.40 14.59
C TYR A 361 -8.12 -5.90 14.29
N TYR A 362 -9.27 -5.39 14.70
CA TYR A 362 -9.63 -3.99 14.45
C TYR A 362 -8.71 -3.02 15.19
N HIS A 363 -8.11 -2.12 14.44
CA HIS A 363 -7.45 -0.93 14.95
C HIS A 363 -7.50 0.16 13.88
N ARG A 364 -8.39 1.14 14.05
CA ARG A 364 -8.75 2.17 13.06
C ARG A 364 -9.36 1.62 11.76
N ARG A 365 -9.02 0.39 11.38
CA ARG A 365 -9.49 -0.34 10.20
C ARG A 365 -9.62 -1.82 10.53
N PRO A 366 -10.54 -2.55 9.90
CA PRO A 366 -10.67 -3.99 10.06
C PRO A 366 -9.53 -4.70 9.29
N ARG A 367 -8.51 -5.16 10.03
CA ARG A 367 -7.30 -5.76 9.47
C ARG A 367 -7.47 -7.25 9.22
N ILE A 368 -6.99 -7.73 8.09
CA ILE A 368 -6.92 -9.17 7.76
C ILE A 368 -5.45 -9.58 7.66
N PRO A 369 -4.94 -10.38 8.62
CA PRO A 369 -3.62 -10.97 8.49
C PRO A 369 -3.56 -11.96 7.33
N LYS A 370 -2.45 -12.02 6.60
CA LYS A 370 -2.23 -13.03 5.54
C LYS A 370 -2.35 -14.45 6.07
N SER A 371 -1.91 -14.71 7.30
CA SER A 371 -2.04 -16.01 7.96
C SER A 371 -3.50 -16.46 8.10
N GLU A 372 -4.40 -15.55 8.48
CA GLU A 372 -5.83 -15.86 8.56
C GLU A 372 -6.46 -16.00 7.17
N PHE A 373 -6.04 -15.19 6.19
CA PHE A 373 -6.47 -15.39 4.81
C PHE A 373 -6.09 -16.79 4.30
N ILE A 374 -4.85 -17.23 4.52
CA ILE A 374 -4.40 -18.57 4.12
C ILE A 374 -5.25 -19.66 4.79
N ARG A 375 -5.56 -19.48 6.07
CA ARG A 375 -6.39 -20.43 6.84
C ARG A 375 -7.80 -20.59 6.25
N TYR A 376 -8.38 -19.52 5.72
CA TYR A 376 -9.74 -19.51 5.17
C TYR A 376 -9.75 -19.35 3.62
N ARG A 377 -8.65 -19.68 2.96
CA ARG A 377 -8.48 -19.45 1.52
C ARG A 377 -9.44 -20.24 0.64
N ASP A 378 -9.99 -21.35 1.14
CA ASP A 378 -10.84 -22.24 0.33
C ASP A 378 -12.06 -21.49 -0.22
N GLY A 379 -12.24 -21.55 -1.55
CA GLY A 379 -13.30 -20.85 -2.28
C GLY A 379 -13.09 -19.33 -2.41
N LEU A 380 -11.89 -18.81 -2.13
CA LEU A 380 -11.53 -17.40 -2.28
C LEU A 380 -10.44 -17.20 -3.32
N LEU A 381 -10.52 -16.10 -4.06
CA LEU A 381 -9.44 -15.55 -4.88
C LEU A 381 -8.98 -14.23 -4.28
N ILE A 382 -7.68 -13.95 -4.36
CA ILE A 382 -7.10 -12.69 -3.91
C ILE A 382 -6.38 -11.98 -5.05
N GLY A 383 -6.70 -10.69 -5.25
CA GLY A 383 -6.10 -9.81 -6.25
C GLY A 383 -5.24 -8.71 -5.63
N SER A 384 -4.30 -8.20 -6.42
CA SER A 384 -3.28 -7.24 -5.97
C SER A 384 -3.80 -5.83 -5.70
N ALA A 385 -5.07 -5.55 -6.00
CA ALA A 385 -5.76 -4.28 -5.81
C ALA A 385 -5.11 -3.06 -6.51
N CYS A 386 -5.29 -1.88 -5.92
CA CYS A 386 -4.96 -0.56 -6.46
C CYS A 386 -3.53 -0.11 -6.08
N GLU A 387 -3.28 1.22 -6.18
CA GLU A 387 -2.01 1.84 -5.79
C GLU A 387 -1.71 1.74 -4.28
N ALA A 388 -2.72 1.50 -3.46
CA ALA A 388 -2.56 1.20 -2.03
C ALA A 388 -2.29 -0.29 -1.75
N GLY A 389 -2.25 -1.13 -2.77
CA GLY A 389 -1.89 -2.53 -2.70
C GLY A 389 -0.39 -2.75 -2.46
N GLU A 390 -0.06 -3.89 -1.87
CA GLU A 390 1.31 -4.21 -1.49
C GLU A 390 2.23 -4.34 -2.70
N LEU A 391 1.77 -5.01 -3.78
CA LEU A 391 2.54 -5.17 -5.01
C LEU A 391 2.81 -3.81 -5.68
N TYR A 392 1.78 -2.98 -5.83
CA TYR A 392 1.94 -1.66 -6.44
C TYR A 392 2.94 -0.81 -5.65
N ARG A 393 2.82 -0.79 -4.31
CA ARG A 393 3.74 -0.08 -3.41
C ARG A 393 5.17 -0.61 -3.51
N ALA A 394 5.36 -1.92 -3.61
CA ALA A 394 6.69 -2.50 -3.79
C ALA A 394 7.34 -2.07 -5.12
N ILE A 395 6.57 -2.06 -6.21
CA ILE A 395 7.05 -1.59 -7.53
C ILE A 395 7.35 -0.09 -7.48
N LEU A 396 6.44 0.71 -6.94
CA LEU A 396 6.56 2.16 -6.81
C LEU A 396 7.84 2.54 -6.04
N ASN A 397 8.14 1.81 -4.96
CA ASN A 397 9.31 2.04 -4.12
C ASN A 397 10.56 1.30 -4.61
N GLY A 398 10.53 0.70 -5.80
CA GLY A 398 11.68 0.03 -6.40
C GLY A 398 12.23 -1.13 -5.59
N ARG A 399 11.38 -1.89 -4.90
CA ARG A 399 11.78 -3.03 -4.08
C ARG A 399 12.51 -4.10 -4.91
N PRO A 400 13.36 -4.94 -4.27
CA PRO A 400 14.08 -6.01 -4.97
C PRO A 400 13.15 -6.97 -5.70
N GLU A 401 13.62 -7.53 -6.82
CA GLU A 401 12.85 -8.47 -7.63
C GLU A 401 12.44 -9.74 -6.84
N GLU A 402 13.25 -10.17 -5.87
CA GLU A 402 12.91 -11.30 -4.98
C GLU A 402 11.65 -11.00 -4.15
N GLU A 403 11.56 -9.79 -3.59
CA GLU A 403 10.38 -9.36 -2.83
C GLU A 403 9.16 -9.24 -3.73
N ILE A 404 9.30 -8.62 -4.90
CA ILE A 404 8.23 -8.50 -5.90
C ILE A 404 7.75 -9.88 -6.34
N SER A 405 8.65 -10.83 -6.59
CA SER A 405 8.31 -12.21 -6.98
C SER A 405 7.53 -12.93 -5.88
N ARG A 406 7.94 -12.77 -4.63
CA ARG A 406 7.23 -13.32 -3.46
C ARG A 406 5.80 -12.77 -3.37
N LEU A 407 5.62 -11.46 -3.58
CA LEU A 407 4.31 -10.82 -3.56
C LEU A 407 3.43 -11.30 -4.70
N VAL A 408 3.95 -11.36 -5.94
CA VAL A 408 3.20 -11.85 -7.09
C VAL A 408 2.72 -13.28 -6.88
N ASN A 409 3.55 -14.15 -6.29
CA ASN A 409 3.18 -15.54 -6.01
C ASN A 409 2.05 -15.67 -4.99
N PHE A 410 1.89 -14.71 -4.09
CA PHE A 410 0.82 -14.71 -3.09
C PHE A 410 -0.55 -14.43 -3.72
N TYR A 411 -0.63 -13.58 -4.74
CA TYR A 411 -1.89 -13.20 -5.39
C TYR A 411 -2.32 -14.21 -6.45
N ASP A 412 -3.63 -14.42 -6.57
CA ASP A 412 -4.21 -15.28 -7.61
C ASP A 412 -4.30 -14.55 -8.95
N TYR A 413 -4.48 -13.23 -8.93
CA TYR A 413 -4.50 -12.37 -10.11
C TYR A 413 -3.91 -10.99 -9.80
N LEU A 414 -3.49 -10.30 -10.83
CA LEU A 414 -2.94 -8.95 -10.73
C LEU A 414 -3.91 -7.93 -11.34
N GLU A 415 -3.86 -6.71 -10.84
CA GLU A 415 -4.77 -5.64 -11.23
C GLU A 415 -3.99 -4.43 -11.76
N ILE A 416 -4.51 -3.83 -12.83
CA ILE A 416 -4.11 -2.51 -13.33
C ILE A 416 -5.31 -1.59 -13.38
N GLN A 417 -5.08 -0.30 -13.25
CA GLN A 417 -6.09 0.74 -13.26
C GLN A 417 -5.75 1.85 -14.27
N PRO A 418 -6.75 2.64 -14.72
CA PRO A 418 -6.50 3.80 -15.55
C PRO A 418 -5.56 4.80 -14.88
N LEU A 419 -4.75 5.49 -15.67
CA LEU A 419 -3.78 6.47 -15.16
C LEU A 419 -4.45 7.58 -14.33
N GLY A 420 -5.70 7.93 -14.66
CA GLY A 420 -6.45 8.95 -13.92
C GLY A 420 -6.62 8.63 -12.44
N ASN A 421 -6.77 7.36 -12.07
CA ASN A 421 -6.90 6.93 -10.67
C ASN A 421 -5.64 7.24 -9.85
N ASN A 422 -4.48 7.17 -10.50
CA ASN A 422 -3.16 7.32 -9.87
C ASN A 422 -2.50 8.68 -10.17
N ALA A 423 -3.20 9.59 -10.86
CA ALA A 423 -2.66 10.90 -11.26
C ALA A 423 -2.25 11.80 -10.08
N PHE A 424 -2.79 11.55 -8.89
CA PHE A 424 -2.39 12.26 -7.68
C PHE A 424 -0.93 11.97 -7.29
N LEU A 425 -0.40 10.78 -7.60
CA LEU A 425 0.99 10.41 -7.35
C LEU A 425 1.99 11.30 -8.12
N VAL A 426 1.60 11.80 -9.30
CA VAL A 426 2.44 12.73 -10.09
C VAL A 426 2.50 14.12 -9.45
N ARG A 427 1.49 14.47 -8.65
CA ARG A 427 1.38 15.77 -7.97
C ARG A 427 1.93 15.75 -6.54
N ASP A 428 2.16 14.56 -6.01
CA ASP A 428 2.71 14.36 -4.68
C ASP A 428 4.24 14.49 -4.74
N GLU A 429 4.78 15.53 -4.09
CA GLU A 429 6.22 15.81 -4.05
C GLU A 429 7.02 14.68 -3.36
N ASP A 430 6.35 13.87 -2.53
CA ASP A 430 6.94 12.73 -1.84
C ASP A 430 6.94 11.45 -2.69
N SER A 431 6.23 11.45 -3.81
CA SER A 431 6.13 10.31 -4.70
C SER A 431 7.38 10.18 -5.57
N PRO A 432 7.88 8.96 -5.82
CA PRO A 432 8.94 8.74 -6.79
C PRO A 432 8.47 8.87 -8.26
N VAL A 433 7.17 9.10 -8.47
CA VAL A 433 6.55 9.29 -9.79
C VAL A 433 6.60 10.77 -10.16
N ALA A 434 7.23 11.09 -11.30
CA ALA A 434 7.35 12.45 -11.79
C ALA A 434 6.38 12.76 -12.96
N SER A 435 5.89 11.74 -13.66
CA SER A 435 5.10 11.88 -14.87
C SER A 435 4.10 10.76 -15.09
N ASN A 436 3.19 10.97 -16.04
CA ASN A 436 2.28 9.89 -16.47
C ASN A 436 3.05 8.72 -17.12
N ASP A 437 4.21 8.94 -17.70
CA ASP A 437 5.03 7.87 -18.29
C ASP A 437 5.51 6.91 -17.21
N ASP A 438 5.83 7.41 -16.01
CA ASP A 438 6.20 6.56 -14.88
C ASP A 438 5.02 5.67 -14.44
N LEU A 439 3.80 6.21 -14.42
CA LEU A 439 2.59 5.43 -14.13
C LEU A 439 2.34 4.35 -15.19
N ILE A 440 2.59 4.68 -16.47
CA ILE A 440 2.51 3.71 -17.58
C ILE A 440 3.52 2.57 -17.36
N GLU A 441 4.75 2.90 -16.98
CA GLU A 441 5.79 1.88 -16.75
C GLU A 441 5.46 0.98 -15.57
N ILE A 442 4.83 1.49 -14.51
CA ILE A 442 4.35 0.65 -13.40
C ILE A 442 3.28 -0.34 -13.91
N ASN A 443 2.28 0.14 -14.66
CA ASN A 443 1.25 -0.73 -15.23
C ASN A 443 1.88 -1.78 -16.18
N LYS A 444 2.81 -1.39 -17.04
CA LYS A 444 3.54 -2.32 -17.92
C LYS A 444 4.34 -3.36 -17.11
N LYS A 445 4.94 -2.96 -16.00
CA LYS A 445 5.65 -3.90 -15.12
C LYS A 445 4.69 -4.93 -14.52
N ILE A 446 3.51 -4.51 -14.06
CA ILE A 446 2.48 -5.42 -13.56
C ILE A 446 2.03 -6.39 -14.65
N VAL A 447 1.83 -5.92 -15.89
CA VAL A 447 1.48 -6.77 -17.04
C VAL A 447 2.58 -7.83 -17.28
N ARG A 448 3.84 -7.41 -17.36
CA ARG A 448 4.99 -8.33 -17.54
C ARG A 448 5.09 -9.35 -16.41
N LEU A 449 4.84 -8.95 -15.16
CA LEU A 449 4.82 -9.87 -14.03
C LEU A 449 3.68 -10.90 -14.14
N GLY A 450 2.49 -10.46 -14.58
CA GLY A 450 1.37 -11.37 -14.86
C GLY A 450 1.74 -12.43 -15.92
N GLU A 451 2.39 -12.02 -17.00
CA GLU A 451 2.87 -12.93 -18.05
C GLU A 451 3.97 -13.88 -17.51
N GLN A 452 4.97 -13.34 -16.81
CA GLN A 452 6.09 -14.10 -16.28
C GLN A 452 5.67 -15.17 -15.25
N PHE A 453 4.73 -14.83 -14.38
CA PHE A 453 4.26 -15.71 -13.29
C PHE A 453 2.97 -16.46 -13.64
N HIS A 454 2.48 -16.35 -14.87
CA HIS A 454 1.22 -16.94 -15.33
C HIS A 454 0.03 -16.59 -14.43
N LYS A 455 -0.04 -15.33 -14.00
CA LYS A 455 -1.17 -14.80 -13.22
C LYS A 455 -2.14 -14.08 -14.15
N PRO A 456 -3.45 -14.34 -14.05
CA PRO A 456 -4.45 -13.54 -14.75
C PRO A 456 -4.26 -12.05 -14.45
N LEU A 457 -4.46 -11.23 -15.47
CA LEU A 457 -4.43 -9.78 -15.34
C LEU A 457 -5.82 -9.22 -15.56
N VAL A 458 -6.27 -8.35 -14.69
CA VAL A 458 -7.55 -7.65 -14.81
C VAL A 458 -7.35 -6.15 -14.87
N ALA A 459 -8.16 -5.48 -15.68
CA ALA A 459 -8.25 -4.02 -15.69
C ALA A 459 -9.53 -3.62 -14.95
N THR A 460 -9.41 -2.87 -13.89
CA THR A 460 -10.53 -2.38 -13.09
C THR A 460 -10.58 -0.85 -13.11
N TRP A 461 -11.69 -0.30 -12.70
CA TRP A 461 -11.85 1.15 -12.60
C TRP A 461 -11.72 1.67 -11.17
N ALA A 462 -11.85 0.81 -10.15
CA ALA A 462 -12.05 1.19 -8.74
C ALA A 462 -13.20 2.22 -8.66
N GLY A 463 -14.37 1.81 -9.14
CA GLY A 463 -15.52 2.71 -9.27
C GLY A 463 -16.06 3.10 -7.90
N HIS A 464 -16.02 4.39 -7.60
CA HIS A 464 -16.56 4.98 -6.36
C HIS A 464 -17.97 5.58 -6.56
N GLY A 465 -18.67 5.20 -7.62
CA GLY A 465 -20.05 5.62 -7.91
C GLY A 465 -20.20 6.62 -9.05
#